data_ae6d99d224cbc1c82da5555ebdb3629d
#
_entry.id   ae6d99d224cbc1c82da5555ebdb3629d
#
_cell.length_a   1.000
_cell.length_b   1.000
_cell.length_c   1.000
_cell.angle_alpha   90.00
_cell.angle_beta   90.00
_cell.angle_gamma   90.00
#
_symmetry.space_group_name_H-M   'P 1'
#
loop_
_entity.id
_entity.type
_entity.pdbx_description
1 polymer ?
#
loop_
_entity_poly.entity_id
_entity_poly.type
_entity_poly.pdbx_seq_one_letter_code
_entity_poly.pdbx_strand_id
1 'polypeptide(L)' 'MKWNDLLIIPFGNENPPEENIKAAIRGWRNRELAASDWTQLSDVDLANKWDWAVYRQLLRDMMAQNEDPKLIVFPEPPK' A
#
# COMPACT_ATOMS: atom_id res chain seq x y z
N MET A 1 -3.64 8.13 3.53
CA MET A 1 -2.46 8.38 2.69
C MET A 1 -2.88 8.47 1.23
N LYS A 2 -2.28 9.34 0.49
CA LYS A 2 -2.55 9.52 -0.93
C LYS A 2 -1.28 9.28 -1.73
N TRP A 3 -1.44 9.01 -3.03
CA TRP A 3 -0.30 8.73 -3.91
C TRP A 3 0.77 9.82 -3.89
N ASN A 4 0.35 11.08 -3.78
CA ASN A 4 1.29 12.19 -3.81
C ASN A 4 2.11 12.35 -2.51
N ASP A 5 1.74 11.64 -1.45
CA ASP A 5 2.55 11.57 -0.23
C ASP A 5 3.79 10.70 -0.42
N LEU A 6 3.79 9.85 -1.44
CA LEU A 6 4.89 8.92 -1.71
C LEU A 6 5.94 9.49 -2.64
N LEU A 7 5.62 10.55 -3.38
CA LEU A 7 6.49 11.11 -4.41
C LEU A 7 6.96 12.49 -4.02
N ILE A 8 8.24 12.74 -4.25
CA ILE A 8 8.76 14.10 -4.23
C ILE A 8 8.51 14.67 -5.62
N ILE A 9 7.56 15.59 -5.72
CA ILE A 9 7.21 16.21 -6.99
C ILE A 9 8.16 17.39 -7.22
N PRO A 10 8.98 17.37 -8.30
CA PRO A 10 9.86 18.49 -8.61
C PRO A 10 9.07 19.78 -8.80
N PHE A 11 9.70 20.89 -8.46
CA PHE A 11 9.08 22.20 -8.59
C PHE A 11 8.61 22.44 -10.04
N GLY A 12 7.33 22.77 -10.18
CA GLY A 12 6.71 23.01 -11.49
C GLY A 12 6.18 21.77 -12.20
N ASN A 13 6.34 20.57 -11.62
CA ASN A 13 5.83 19.35 -12.20
C ASN A 13 4.74 18.75 -11.31
N GLU A 14 3.49 19.17 -11.54
CA GLU A 14 2.36 18.73 -10.74
C GLU A 14 1.76 17.39 -11.16
N ASN A 15 2.11 16.92 -12.37
CA ASN A 15 1.56 15.69 -12.93
C ASN A 15 2.68 14.70 -13.31
N PRO A 16 3.20 13.93 -12.33
CA PRO A 16 4.18 12.91 -12.65
C PRO A 16 3.57 11.82 -13.55
N PRO A 17 4.38 11.12 -14.37
CA PRO A 17 3.87 10.03 -15.20
C PRO A 17 3.18 8.96 -14.36
N GLU A 18 2.11 8.36 -14.91
CA GLU A 18 1.37 7.31 -14.21
C GLU A 18 2.25 6.14 -13.79
N GLU A 19 3.24 5.79 -14.62
CA GLU A 19 4.19 4.72 -14.30
C GLU A 19 4.96 5.00 -13.02
N ASN A 20 5.34 6.26 -12.80
CA ASN A 20 6.04 6.67 -11.59
C ASN A 20 5.14 6.57 -10.37
N ILE A 21 3.86 6.93 -10.52
CA ILE A 21 2.88 6.83 -9.44
C ILE A 21 2.64 5.35 -9.10
N LYS A 22 2.47 4.51 -10.12
CA LYS A 22 2.27 3.06 -9.91
C LYS A 22 3.48 2.43 -9.24
N ALA A 23 4.69 2.80 -9.66
CA ALA A 23 5.91 2.28 -9.07
C ALA A 23 6.04 2.68 -7.59
N ALA A 24 5.69 3.93 -7.25
CA ALA A 24 5.73 4.40 -5.87
C ALA A 24 4.71 3.66 -4.99
N ILE A 25 3.49 3.47 -5.49
CA ILE A 25 2.44 2.74 -4.77
C ILE A 25 2.87 1.28 -4.57
N ARG A 26 3.40 0.65 -5.61
CA ARG A 26 3.86 -0.74 -5.55
C ARG A 26 5.00 -0.89 -4.53
N GLY A 27 5.93 0.05 -4.52
CA GLY A 27 7.02 0.05 -3.55
C GLY A 27 6.52 0.19 -2.12
N TRP A 28 5.57 1.11 -1.88
CA TRP A 28 4.94 1.27 -0.57
C TRP A 28 4.22 -0.02 -0.16
N ARG A 29 3.42 -0.59 -1.05
CA ARG A 29 2.72 -1.85 -0.80
C ARG A 29 3.67 -2.97 -0.39
N ASN A 30 4.78 -3.11 -1.13
CA ASN A 30 5.76 -4.16 -0.85
C ASN A 30 6.42 -3.96 0.51
N ARG A 31 6.71 -2.72 0.89
CA ARG A 31 7.25 -2.41 2.23
C ARG A 31 6.26 -2.76 3.32
N GLU A 32 4.98 -2.44 3.11
CA GLU A 32 3.93 -2.75 4.09
C GLU A 32 3.71 -4.26 4.22
N LEU A 33 3.75 -4.99 3.11
CA LEU A 33 3.67 -6.45 3.15
C LEU A 33 4.85 -7.05 3.92
N ALA A 34 6.07 -6.59 3.63
CA ALA A 34 7.27 -7.08 4.34
C ALA A 34 7.21 -6.73 5.84
N ALA A 35 6.79 -5.51 6.18
CA ALA A 35 6.72 -5.07 7.57
C ALA A 35 5.65 -5.82 8.36
N SER A 36 4.63 -6.37 7.71
CA SER A 36 3.54 -7.08 8.36
C SER A 36 3.61 -8.60 8.23
N ASP A 37 4.63 -9.16 7.59
CA ASP A 37 4.77 -10.62 7.41
C ASP A 37 4.76 -11.36 8.75
N TRP A 38 5.38 -10.81 9.78
CA TRP A 38 5.44 -11.43 11.10
C TRP A 38 4.05 -11.70 11.70
N THR A 39 3.04 -10.92 11.31
CA THR A 39 1.68 -11.07 11.84
C THR A 39 1.03 -12.38 11.43
N GLN A 40 1.55 -13.03 10.37
CA GLN A 40 0.96 -14.24 9.80
C GLN A 40 1.72 -15.50 10.19
N LEU A 41 2.79 -15.37 10.96
CA LEU A 41 3.54 -16.54 11.45
C LEU A 41 2.68 -17.36 12.40
N SER A 42 2.78 -18.68 12.31
CA SER A 42 1.92 -19.60 13.08
C SER A 42 2.17 -19.52 14.60
N ASP A 43 3.35 -19.12 15.00
CA ASP A 43 3.74 -19.01 16.41
C ASP A 43 3.46 -17.62 17.02
N VAL A 44 2.90 -16.70 16.20
CA VAL A 44 2.52 -15.38 16.69
C VAL A 44 1.06 -15.42 17.15
N ASP A 45 0.84 -15.06 18.42
CA ASP A 45 -0.49 -15.01 19.01
C ASP A 45 -0.96 -13.56 19.08
N LEU A 46 -1.74 -13.16 18.07
CA LEU A 46 -2.31 -11.81 17.99
C LEU A 46 -3.82 -11.90 18.02
N ALA A 47 -4.46 -11.13 18.88
CA ALA A 47 -5.91 -11.07 18.95
C ALA A 47 -6.53 -10.57 17.63
N ASN A 48 -5.82 -9.70 16.91
CA ASN A 48 -6.28 -9.12 15.66
C ASN A 48 -5.60 -9.71 14.40
N LYS A 49 -5.13 -10.95 14.50
CA LYS A 49 -4.43 -11.60 13.37
C LYS A 49 -5.28 -11.66 12.10
N TRP A 50 -6.58 -11.87 12.25
CA TRP A 50 -7.51 -11.88 11.12
C TRP A 50 -7.58 -10.51 10.45
N ASP A 51 -7.61 -9.44 11.23
CA ASP A 51 -7.66 -8.08 10.70
C ASP A 51 -6.38 -7.78 9.90
N TRP A 52 -5.23 -8.27 10.35
CA TRP A 52 -3.98 -8.16 9.61
C TRP A 52 -4.04 -8.93 8.30
N ALA A 53 -4.65 -10.12 8.28
CA ALA A 53 -4.81 -10.90 7.06
C ALA A 53 -5.66 -10.15 6.03
N VAL A 54 -6.76 -9.51 6.47
CA VAL A 54 -7.61 -8.68 5.62
C VAL A 54 -6.82 -7.48 5.07
N TYR A 55 -6.08 -6.78 5.93
CA TYR A 55 -5.24 -5.65 5.50
C TYR A 55 -4.24 -6.07 4.43
N ARG A 56 -3.56 -7.20 4.64
CA ARG A 56 -2.57 -7.71 3.68
C ARG A 56 -3.21 -8.08 2.34
N GLN A 57 -4.44 -8.61 2.37
CA GLN A 57 -5.15 -8.90 1.13
C GLN A 57 -5.53 -7.62 0.38
N LEU A 58 -5.95 -6.58 1.11
CA LEU A 58 -6.21 -5.28 0.50
C LEU A 58 -4.94 -4.69 -0.14
N LEU A 59 -3.78 -4.89 0.49
CA LEU A 59 -2.51 -4.46 -0.09
C LEU A 59 -2.22 -5.18 -1.41
N ARG A 60 -2.45 -6.49 -1.46
CA ARG A 60 -2.23 -7.28 -2.67
C ARG A 60 -3.13 -6.83 -3.81
N ASP A 61 -4.36 -6.43 -3.48
CA ASP A 61 -5.37 -6.06 -4.47
C ASP A 61 -5.31 -4.58 -4.87
N MET A 62 -4.46 -3.77 -4.23
CA MET A 62 -4.41 -2.33 -4.48
C MET A 62 -4.29 -1.96 -5.94
N MET A 63 -3.38 -2.61 -6.66
CA MET A 63 -3.10 -2.24 -8.05
C MET A 63 -4.23 -2.64 -8.99
N ALA A 64 -5.11 -3.54 -8.57
CA ALA A 64 -6.27 -3.98 -9.34
C ALA A 64 -7.51 -3.11 -9.13
N GLN A 65 -7.49 -2.17 -8.16
CA GLN A 65 -8.65 -1.35 -7.83
C GLN A 65 -9.06 -0.43 -8.98
N ASN A 66 -8.08 0.16 -9.66
CA ASN A 66 -8.35 1.16 -10.68
C ASN A 66 -7.16 1.25 -11.63
N GLU A 67 -7.44 1.52 -12.90
CA GLU A 67 -6.38 1.75 -13.89
C GLU A 67 -5.68 3.07 -13.65
N ASP A 68 -6.38 4.06 -13.10
CA ASP A 68 -5.78 5.34 -12.73
C ASP A 68 -5.18 5.22 -11.32
N PRO A 69 -3.84 5.28 -11.19
CA PRO A 69 -3.20 5.11 -9.89
C PRO A 69 -3.56 6.21 -8.90
N LYS A 70 -4.02 7.36 -9.38
CA LYS A 70 -4.43 8.46 -8.51
C LYS A 70 -5.72 8.17 -7.75
N LEU A 71 -6.52 7.20 -8.23
CA LEU A 71 -7.79 6.83 -7.64
C LEU A 71 -7.70 5.60 -6.72
N ILE A 72 -6.51 5.03 -6.58
CA ILE A 72 -6.31 3.87 -5.70
C ILE A 72 -6.45 4.31 -4.25
N VAL A 73 -7.29 3.57 -3.51
CA VAL A 73 -7.49 3.80 -2.08
C VAL A 73 -6.46 2.99 -1.30
N PHE A 74 -5.73 3.66 -0.41
CA PHE A 74 -4.71 3.02 0.43
C PHE A 74 -5.39 2.43 1.66
N PRO A 75 -5.21 1.13 1.93
CA PRO A 75 -5.77 0.54 3.14
C PRO A 75 -5.04 1.02 4.39
N GLU A 76 -5.73 1.02 5.52
CA GLU A 76 -5.16 1.39 6.81
C GLU A 76 -4.85 0.13 7.61
N PRO A 77 -3.68 0.08 8.29
CA PRO A 77 -3.35 -1.09 9.11
C PRO A 77 -4.27 -1.19 10.33
N PRO A 78 -4.50 -2.42 10.83
CA PRO A 78 -5.24 -2.62 12.07
C PRO A 78 -4.51 -1.97 13.26
N LYS A 79 -5.29 -1.60 14.23
CA LYS A 79 -4.74 -1.01 15.47
C LYS A 79 -4.45 -2.06 16.52
#